data_66172d4da5ef9b55dbbdb45474fc5261
#
_entry.id   66172d4da5ef9b55dbbdb45474fc5261
#
_cell.length_a   1.000
_cell.length_b   1.000
_cell.length_c   1.000
_cell.angle_alpha   90.00
_cell.angle_beta   90.00
_cell.angle_gamma   90.00
#
_symmetry.space_group_name_H-M   'P 1'
#
loop_
_entity.id
_entity.type
_entity.pdbx_description
1 polymer ?
#
loop_
_entity_poly.entity_id
_entity_poly.type
_entity_poly.pdbx_seq_one_letter_code
_entity_poly.pdbx_strand_id
1 'polypeptide(L)'
;MNSENLQTKWGQFIPLAIVFFFWGFVAASNDILIPVFKTAFNLTQGESQLVSLAFYIAYTVGSLIYMGISILIKQDIVNKIGYKNGLSLGLAISALGTLLFYPAANTASFPLMLSSLFIVALGFSLQQTVANPLAIALDPVSTGSQRLTMAGGINNLGTTIGPLIVSFAIFGTNIKGSTNM
;
A
#
# COMPACT_ATOMS: atom_id res chain seq x y z
N MET A 1 -32.21 13.00 26.01
CA MET A 1 -31.19 12.39 25.15
C MET A 1 -30.20 13.50 24.84
N ASN A 2 -29.01 13.46 25.49
CA ASN A 2 -27.97 14.44 25.25
C ASN A 2 -27.47 14.26 23.80
N SER A 3 -27.62 15.28 22.97
CA SER A 3 -26.92 15.40 21.72
C SER A 3 -25.44 15.64 22.03
N GLU A 4 -24.71 14.57 22.40
CA GLU A 4 -23.27 14.62 22.38
C GLU A 4 -22.86 15.05 20.98
N ASN A 5 -22.00 16.06 20.91
CA ASN A 5 -21.44 16.58 19.67
C ASN A 5 -20.73 15.45 18.91
N LEU A 6 -21.49 14.76 18.07
CA LEU A 6 -21.04 13.64 17.23
C LEU A 6 -20.18 14.21 16.08
N GLN A 7 -18.99 14.68 16.41
CA GLN A 7 -18.05 15.18 15.41
C GLN A 7 -17.02 14.12 15.08
N THR A 8 -16.68 14.02 13.79
CA THR A 8 -15.57 13.17 13.32
C THR A 8 -14.29 13.51 14.06
N LYS A 9 -13.59 12.52 14.57
CA LYS A 9 -12.26 12.66 15.21
C LYS A 9 -11.20 12.96 14.17
N TRP A 10 -11.18 14.19 13.66
CA TRP A 10 -10.29 14.62 12.59
C TRP A 10 -8.80 14.39 12.91
N GLY A 11 -8.39 14.55 14.16
CA GLY A 11 -7.01 14.30 14.60
C GLY A 11 -6.55 12.84 14.40
N GLN A 12 -7.50 11.89 14.33
CA GLN A 12 -7.23 10.47 14.03
C GLN A 12 -7.49 10.15 12.56
N PHE A 13 -8.44 10.83 11.93
CA PHE A 13 -8.78 10.60 10.53
C PHE A 13 -7.69 11.12 9.58
N ILE A 14 -7.07 12.26 9.85
CA ILE A 14 -6.04 12.85 8.97
C ILE A 14 -4.82 11.92 8.80
N PRO A 15 -4.19 11.37 9.86
CA PRO A 15 -3.12 10.40 9.70
C PRO A 15 -3.57 9.15 8.92
N LEU A 16 -4.79 8.69 9.15
CA LEU A 16 -5.35 7.56 8.41
C LEU A 16 -5.51 7.87 6.93
N ALA A 17 -6.02 9.06 6.59
CA ALA A 17 -6.17 9.51 5.21
C ALA A 17 -4.82 9.60 4.47
N ILE A 18 -3.75 9.99 5.16
CA ILE A 18 -2.38 9.96 4.62
C ILE A 18 -1.96 8.52 4.26
N VAL A 19 -2.29 7.54 5.09
CA VAL A 19 -2.01 6.13 4.77
C VAL A 19 -2.76 5.71 3.50
N PHE A 20 -4.05 6.08 3.36
CA PHE A 20 -4.82 5.82 2.14
C PHE A 20 -4.21 6.47 0.90
N PHE A 21 -3.73 7.71 1.02
CA PHE A 21 -3.01 8.39 -0.06
C PHE A 21 -1.80 7.58 -0.52
N PHE A 22 -0.96 7.14 0.42
CA PHE A 22 0.25 6.40 0.10
C PHE A 22 -0.03 5.01 -0.47
N TRP A 23 -1.14 4.37 -0.13
CA TRP A 23 -1.51 3.12 -0.80
C TRP A 23 -1.77 3.31 -2.29
N GLY A 24 -2.57 4.33 -2.65
CA GLY A 24 -2.80 4.66 -4.05
C GLY A 24 -1.51 5.05 -4.76
N PHE A 25 -0.70 5.89 -4.11
CA PHE A 25 0.59 6.34 -4.62
C PHE A 25 1.51 5.16 -4.95
N VAL A 26 1.75 4.26 -3.99
CA VAL A 26 2.69 3.13 -4.16
C VAL A 26 2.13 2.10 -5.14
N ALA A 27 0.84 1.74 -5.03
CA ALA A 27 0.23 0.75 -5.91
C ALA A 27 0.30 1.18 -7.38
N ALA A 28 -0.07 2.41 -7.70
CA ALA A 28 -0.02 2.91 -9.08
C ALA A 28 1.42 3.19 -9.57
N SER A 29 2.32 3.56 -8.66
CA SER A 29 3.73 3.74 -9.00
C SER A 29 4.43 2.42 -9.35
N ASN A 30 3.96 1.29 -8.82
CA ASN A 30 4.49 -0.02 -9.16
C ASN A 30 4.39 -0.32 -10.66
N ASP A 31 3.32 0.10 -11.32
CA ASP A 31 3.13 -0.12 -12.75
C ASP A 31 4.18 0.66 -13.60
N ILE A 32 4.62 1.82 -13.12
CA ILE A 32 5.69 2.61 -13.75
C ILE A 32 7.07 1.93 -13.58
N LEU A 33 7.25 1.15 -12.51
CA LEU A 33 8.51 0.44 -12.25
C LEU A 33 8.67 -0.83 -13.08
N ILE A 34 7.58 -1.42 -13.60
CA ILE A 34 7.64 -2.67 -14.38
C ILE A 34 8.58 -2.56 -15.60
N PRO A 35 8.47 -1.55 -16.49
CA PRO A 35 9.39 -1.38 -17.60
C PRO A 35 10.84 -1.12 -17.15
N VAL A 36 11.02 -0.41 -16.02
CA VAL A 36 12.36 -0.17 -15.45
C VAL A 36 12.98 -1.50 -15.00
N PHE A 37 12.24 -2.33 -14.27
CA PHE A 37 12.71 -3.66 -13.87
C PHE A 37 12.94 -4.58 -15.06
N LYS A 38 12.08 -4.52 -16.07
CA LYS A 38 12.26 -5.28 -17.31
C LYS A 38 13.62 -4.99 -17.96
N THR A 39 14.00 -3.73 -18.05
CA THR A 39 15.27 -3.31 -18.62
C THR A 39 16.44 -3.63 -17.68
N ALA A 40 16.33 -3.33 -16.39
CA ALA A 40 17.40 -3.50 -15.42
C ALA A 40 17.81 -4.97 -15.20
N PHE A 41 16.82 -5.89 -15.26
CA PHE A 41 17.03 -7.31 -15.04
C PHE A 41 16.97 -8.15 -16.34
N ASN A 42 16.87 -7.50 -17.52
CA ASN A 42 16.70 -8.17 -18.83
C ASN A 42 15.55 -9.19 -18.84
N LEU A 43 14.41 -8.82 -18.25
CA LEU A 43 13.27 -9.71 -18.09
C LEU A 43 12.55 -9.96 -19.42
N THR A 44 12.09 -11.18 -19.59
CA THR A 44 11.11 -11.53 -20.63
C THR A 44 9.76 -10.85 -20.35
N GLN A 45 8.86 -10.84 -21.35
CA GLN A 45 7.51 -10.30 -21.15
C GLN A 45 6.74 -11.03 -20.04
N GLY A 46 6.91 -12.37 -19.95
CA GLY A 46 6.28 -13.18 -18.90
C GLY A 46 6.81 -12.81 -17.50
N GLU A 47 8.12 -12.71 -17.34
CA GLU A 47 8.75 -12.33 -16.06
C GLU A 47 8.34 -10.92 -15.62
N SER A 48 8.18 -9.99 -16.55
CA SER A 48 7.70 -8.63 -16.22
C SER A 48 6.31 -8.65 -15.59
N GLN A 49 5.44 -9.56 -16.03
CA GLN A 49 4.10 -9.71 -15.45
C GLN A 49 4.13 -10.31 -14.04
N LEU A 50 5.18 -11.08 -13.69
CA LEU A 50 5.35 -11.61 -12.34
C LEU A 50 5.48 -10.49 -11.29
N VAL A 51 5.93 -9.30 -11.68
CA VAL A 51 6.04 -8.13 -10.78
C VAL A 51 4.65 -7.74 -10.26
N SER A 52 3.69 -7.50 -11.15
CA SER A 52 2.31 -7.21 -10.74
C SER A 52 1.66 -8.40 -10.05
N LEU A 53 1.87 -9.61 -10.61
CA LEU A 53 1.30 -10.84 -10.07
C LEU A 53 1.76 -11.10 -8.63
N ALA A 54 3.05 -10.93 -8.32
CA ALA A 54 3.60 -11.09 -6.99
C ALA A 54 2.93 -10.15 -5.99
N PHE A 55 2.68 -8.89 -6.38
CA PHE A 55 2.01 -7.93 -5.53
C PHE A 55 0.56 -8.34 -5.21
N TYR A 56 -0.23 -8.68 -6.24
CA TYR A 56 -1.63 -9.05 -6.04
C TYR A 56 -1.81 -10.40 -5.35
N ILE A 57 -0.95 -11.38 -5.64
CA ILE A 57 -0.94 -12.69 -4.93
C ILE A 57 -0.61 -12.46 -3.45
N ALA A 58 0.42 -11.69 -3.13
CA ALA A 58 0.81 -11.42 -1.75
C ALA A 58 -0.33 -10.73 -0.98
N TYR A 59 -1.00 -9.78 -1.63
CA TYR A 59 -2.15 -9.10 -1.05
C TYR A 59 -3.29 -10.08 -0.72
N THR A 60 -3.62 -10.97 -1.66
CA THR A 60 -4.64 -12.01 -1.48
C THR A 60 -4.24 -13.01 -0.39
N VAL A 61 -3.01 -13.50 -0.44
CA VAL A 61 -2.45 -14.43 0.56
C VAL A 61 -2.46 -13.80 1.95
N GLY A 62 -2.04 -12.55 2.07
CA GLY A 62 -2.10 -11.80 3.33
C GLY A 62 -3.51 -11.74 3.89
N SER A 63 -4.49 -11.37 3.07
CA SER A 63 -5.91 -11.32 3.50
C SER A 63 -6.41 -12.68 3.97
N LEU A 64 -6.07 -13.76 3.27
CA LEU A 64 -6.45 -15.11 3.65
C LEU A 64 -5.77 -15.57 4.95
N ILE A 65 -4.50 -15.21 5.16
CA ILE A 65 -3.77 -15.49 6.40
C ILE A 65 -4.45 -14.79 7.58
N TYR A 66 -4.76 -13.49 7.46
CA TYR A 66 -5.39 -12.73 8.54
C TYR A 66 -6.80 -13.24 8.84
N MET A 67 -7.57 -13.61 7.81
CA MET A 67 -8.86 -14.29 7.98
C MET A 67 -8.70 -15.63 8.69
N GLY A 68 -7.76 -16.46 8.25
CA GLY A 68 -7.48 -17.76 8.86
C GLY A 68 -7.08 -17.64 10.34
N ILE A 69 -6.22 -16.67 10.67
CA ILE A 69 -5.85 -16.38 12.07
C ILE A 69 -7.11 -15.98 12.87
N SER A 70 -7.95 -15.11 12.34
CA SER A 70 -9.19 -14.68 13.01
C SER A 70 -10.12 -15.87 13.30
N ILE A 71 -10.25 -16.80 12.37
CA ILE A 71 -11.03 -18.04 12.55
C ILE A 71 -10.42 -18.91 13.64
N LEU A 72 -9.10 -19.13 13.62
CA LEU A 72 -8.41 -19.98 14.59
C LEU A 72 -8.49 -19.45 16.02
N ILE A 73 -8.36 -18.14 16.21
CA ILE A 73 -8.48 -17.50 17.52
C ILE A 73 -9.92 -17.24 17.94
N LYS A 74 -10.89 -17.53 17.06
CA LYS A 74 -12.35 -17.25 17.27
C LYS A 74 -12.66 -15.80 17.63
N GLN A 75 -11.83 -14.88 17.19
CA GLN A 75 -11.96 -13.44 17.39
C GLN A 75 -11.41 -12.71 16.18
N ASP A 76 -11.97 -11.54 15.87
CA ASP A 76 -11.39 -10.68 14.86
C ASP A 76 -9.97 -10.25 15.29
N ILE A 77 -9.00 -10.46 14.41
CA ILE A 77 -7.60 -10.11 14.65
C ILE A 77 -7.45 -8.62 14.98
N VAL A 78 -8.27 -7.76 14.36
CA VAL A 78 -8.26 -6.31 14.59
C VAL A 78 -8.70 -5.98 16.00
N ASN A 79 -9.71 -6.68 16.50
CA ASN A 79 -10.19 -6.51 17.89
C ASN A 79 -9.14 -6.95 18.92
N LYS A 80 -8.35 -7.99 18.58
CA LYS A 80 -7.32 -8.53 19.48
C LYS A 80 -6.07 -7.66 19.54
N ILE A 81 -5.56 -7.18 18.39
CA ILE A 81 -4.32 -6.38 18.31
C ILE A 81 -4.61 -4.89 18.49
N GLY A 82 -5.82 -4.46 18.17
CA GLY A 82 -6.23 -3.06 18.13
C GLY A 82 -5.78 -2.35 16.84
N TYR A 83 -6.56 -1.36 16.45
CA TYR A 83 -6.33 -0.61 15.19
C TYR A 83 -4.93 0.00 15.10
N LYS A 84 -4.45 0.62 16.18
CA LYS A 84 -3.15 1.28 16.20
C LYS A 84 -2.00 0.29 15.97
N ASN A 85 -2.00 -0.82 16.71
CA ASN A 85 -0.93 -1.82 16.63
C ASN A 85 -0.98 -2.56 15.31
N GLY A 86 -2.18 -2.91 14.81
CA GLY A 86 -2.35 -3.56 13.51
C GLY A 86 -1.84 -2.69 12.37
N LEU A 87 -2.18 -1.39 12.38
CA LEU A 87 -1.69 -0.44 11.36
C LEU A 87 -0.16 -0.27 11.44
N SER A 88 0.38 -0.11 12.65
CA SER A 88 1.83 0.00 12.87
C SER A 88 2.58 -1.25 12.42
N LEU A 89 2.04 -2.44 12.69
CA LEU A 89 2.63 -3.70 12.24
C LEU A 89 2.62 -3.82 10.71
N GLY A 90 1.50 -3.48 10.07
CA GLY A 90 1.42 -3.47 8.61
C GLY A 90 2.41 -2.49 7.97
N LEU A 91 2.56 -1.30 8.54
CA LEU A 91 3.58 -0.33 8.10
C LEU A 91 5.00 -0.85 8.29
N ALA A 92 5.30 -1.50 9.43
CA ALA A 92 6.61 -2.08 9.70
C ALA A 92 6.94 -3.20 8.71
N ILE A 93 5.99 -4.10 8.40
CA ILE A 93 6.16 -5.15 7.39
C ILE A 93 6.46 -4.53 6.01
N SER A 94 5.68 -3.52 5.61
CA SER A 94 5.91 -2.84 4.32
C SER A 94 7.27 -2.13 4.29
N ALA A 95 7.69 -1.50 5.39
CA ALA A 95 9.00 -0.87 5.49
C ALA A 95 10.14 -1.89 5.36
N LEU A 96 10.04 -3.04 6.02
CA LEU A 96 11.02 -4.14 5.88
C LEU A 96 11.09 -4.63 4.43
N GLY A 97 9.94 -4.84 3.78
CA GLY A 97 9.90 -5.20 2.36
C GLY A 97 10.58 -4.15 1.49
N THR A 98 10.34 -2.86 1.77
CA THR A 98 10.96 -1.76 1.03
C THR A 98 12.49 -1.74 1.21
N LEU A 99 12.99 -1.98 2.42
CA LEU A 99 14.44 -2.04 2.68
C LEU A 99 15.13 -3.17 1.91
N LEU A 100 14.44 -4.27 1.62
CA LEU A 100 14.98 -5.38 0.84
C LEU A 100 15.20 -5.03 -0.65
N PHE A 101 14.61 -3.95 -1.18
CA PHE A 101 14.93 -3.49 -2.53
C PHE A 101 16.39 -3.06 -2.68
N TYR A 102 17.00 -2.53 -1.62
CA TYR A 102 18.40 -2.12 -1.67
C TYR A 102 19.37 -3.28 -1.98
N PRO A 103 19.37 -4.38 -1.19
CA PRO A 103 20.20 -5.54 -1.55
C PRO A 103 19.76 -6.22 -2.87
N ALA A 104 18.47 -6.20 -3.21
CA ALA A 104 17.98 -6.73 -4.48
C ALA A 104 18.59 -5.99 -5.69
N ALA A 105 18.66 -4.66 -5.61
CA ALA A 105 19.29 -3.83 -6.64
C ALA A 105 20.82 -4.07 -6.72
N ASN A 106 21.50 -4.11 -5.56
CA ASN A 106 22.95 -4.29 -5.51
C ASN A 106 23.41 -5.67 -6.02
N THR A 107 22.61 -6.70 -5.80
CA THR A 107 22.92 -8.07 -6.26
C THR A 107 22.31 -8.39 -7.62
N ALA A 108 21.60 -7.45 -8.25
CA ALA A 108 20.83 -7.65 -9.47
C ALA A 108 19.95 -8.93 -9.41
N SER A 109 19.36 -9.20 -8.24
CA SER A 109 18.58 -10.43 -7.99
C SER A 109 17.09 -10.18 -8.19
N PHE A 110 16.56 -10.65 -9.31
CA PHE A 110 15.12 -10.60 -9.61
C PHE A 110 14.25 -11.35 -8.57
N PRO A 111 14.62 -12.58 -8.11
CA PRO A 111 13.86 -13.26 -7.06
C PRO A 111 13.81 -12.48 -5.74
N LEU A 112 14.89 -11.80 -5.37
CA LEU A 112 14.93 -10.98 -4.15
C LEU A 112 14.05 -9.74 -4.30
N MET A 113 14.03 -9.14 -5.50
CA MET A 113 13.12 -8.03 -5.81
C MET A 113 11.64 -8.44 -5.72
N LEU A 114 11.27 -9.60 -6.30
CA LEU A 114 9.91 -10.14 -6.17
C LEU A 114 9.54 -10.42 -4.71
N SER A 115 10.47 -10.97 -3.93
CA SER A 115 10.27 -11.21 -2.49
C SER A 115 10.05 -9.90 -1.73
N SER A 116 10.76 -8.85 -2.09
CA SER A 116 10.60 -7.51 -1.52
C SER A 116 9.19 -6.97 -1.78
N LEU A 117 8.72 -7.03 -3.03
CA LEU A 117 7.36 -6.65 -3.42
C LEU A 117 6.30 -7.47 -2.68
N PHE A 118 6.52 -8.77 -2.55
CA PHE A 118 5.62 -9.67 -1.85
C PHE A 118 5.47 -9.25 -0.38
N ILE A 119 6.57 -8.95 0.31
CA ILE A 119 6.56 -8.52 1.71
C ILE A 119 5.87 -7.15 1.86
N VAL A 120 6.14 -6.20 0.96
CA VAL A 120 5.44 -4.89 0.94
C VAL A 120 3.93 -5.09 0.83
N ALA A 121 3.49 -5.94 -0.08
CA ALA A 121 2.06 -6.20 -0.32
C ALA A 121 1.38 -6.94 0.84
N LEU A 122 2.09 -7.84 1.53
CA LEU A 122 1.60 -8.44 2.79
C LEU A 122 1.32 -7.37 3.84
N GLY A 123 2.25 -6.41 4.00
CA GLY A 123 2.05 -5.29 4.92
C GLY A 123 0.85 -4.43 4.51
N PHE A 124 0.66 -4.14 3.22
CA PHE A 124 -0.49 -3.39 2.71
C PHE A 124 -1.81 -4.10 2.97
N SER A 125 -1.86 -5.43 2.79
CA SER A 125 -3.04 -6.24 3.09
C SER A 125 -3.46 -6.10 4.57
N LEU A 126 -2.49 -6.16 5.50
CA LEU A 126 -2.77 -5.95 6.92
C LEU A 126 -3.24 -4.52 7.20
N GLN A 127 -2.56 -3.53 6.63
CA GLN A 127 -2.96 -2.12 6.80
C GLN A 127 -4.41 -1.90 6.36
N GLN A 128 -4.83 -2.42 5.21
CA GLN A 128 -6.20 -2.24 4.72
C GLN A 128 -7.22 -3.00 5.56
N THR A 129 -6.89 -4.22 6.02
CA THR A 129 -7.74 -4.99 6.93
C THR A 129 -8.06 -4.21 8.22
N VAL A 130 -7.11 -3.39 8.66
CA VAL A 130 -7.24 -2.58 9.88
C VAL A 130 -7.84 -1.19 9.61
N ALA A 131 -7.38 -0.52 8.57
CA ALA A 131 -7.69 0.89 8.31
C ALA A 131 -9.11 1.12 7.78
N ASN A 132 -9.65 0.19 6.98
CA ASN A 132 -11.00 0.33 6.47
C ASN A 132 -12.06 0.31 7.60
N PRO A 133 -12.07 -0.69 8.54
CA PRO A 133 -12.95 -0.65 9.69
C PRO A 133 -12.67 0.56 10.60
N LEU A 134 -11.42 0.96 10.77
CA LEU A 134 -11.08 2.15 11.56
C LEU A 134 -11.72 3.41 10.99
N ALA A 135 -11.66 3.62 9.68
CA ALA A 135 -12.28 4.77 9.02
C ALA A 135 -13.78 4.85 9.30
N ILE A 136 -14.45 3.71 9.40
CA ILE A 136 -15.87 3.63 9.73
C ILE A 136 -16.10 3.88 11.23
N ALA A 137 -15.22 3.34 12.09
CA ALA A 137 -15.37 3.40 13.55
C ALA A 137 -15.03 4.76 14.18
N LEU A 138 -14.37 5.67 13.45
CA LEU A 138 -14.11 7.03 13.92
C LEU A 138 -15.41 7.83 13.98
N ASP A 139 -15.90 8.14 15.18
CA ASP A 139 -17.18 8.79 15.48
C ASP A 139 -17.59 9.90 14.51
N PRO A 140 -18.90 10.05 14.27
CA PRO A 140 -19.99 9.14 14.59
C PRO A 140 -20.13 8.01 13.58
N VAL A 141 -20.57 6.83 14.00
CA VAL A 141 -20.76 5.65 13.12
C VAL A 141 -21.72 5.94 11.97
N SER A 142 -22.71 6.82 12.17
CA SER A 142 -23.68 7.23 11.14
C SER A 142 -23.04 7.88 9.91
N THR A 143 -21.84 8.46 10.02
CA THR A 143 -21.07 9.06 8.92
C THR A 143 -19.86 8.22 8.51
N GLY A 144 -19.76 6.99 8.98
CA GLY A 144 -18.66 6.07 8.71
C GLY A 144 -18.45 5.82 7.20
N SER A 145 -19.54 5.63 6.46
CA SER A 145 -19.48 5.46 5.00
C SER A 145 -18.92 6.69 4.29
N GLN A 146 -19.29 7.89 4.73
CA GLN A 146 -18.76 9.13 4.16
C GLN A 146 -17.24 9.26 4.37
N ARG A 147 -16.74 8.91 5.57
CA ARG A 147 -15.31 8.90 5.87
C ARG A 147 -14.55 7.88 5.02
N LEU A 148 -15.10 6.68 4.87
CA LEU A 148 -14.49 5.67 4.02
C LEU A 148 -14.45 6.12 2.55
N THR A 149 -15.53 6.73 2.05
CA THR A 149 -15.59 7.30 0.69
C THR A 149 -14.56 8.42 0.52
N MET A 150 -14.42 9.31 1.52
CA MET A 150 -13.43 10.38 1.49
C MET A 150 -11.99 9.81 1.50
N ALA A 151 -11.73 8.79 2.33
CA ALA A 151 -10.44 8.10 2.35
C ALA A 151 -10.13 7.44 0.99
N GLY A 152 -11.13 6.83 0.35
CA GLY A 152 -11.04 6.30 -1.01
C GLY A 152 -10.73 7.38 -2.06
N GLY A 153 -11.36 8.55 -1.95
CA GLY A 153 -11.05 9.71 -2.80
C GLY A 153 -9.59 10.18 -2.65
N ILE A 154 -9.10 10.22 -1.41
CA ILE A 154 -7.70 10.57 -1.11
C ILE A 154 -6.74 9.49 -1.65
N ASN A 155 -7.10 8.21 -1.57
CA ASN A 155 -6.37 7.12 -2.21
C ASN A 155 -6.26 7.33 -3.72
N ASN A 156 -7.36 7.69 -4.38
CA ASN A 156 -7.38 7.96 -5.83
C ASN A 156 -6.53 9.18 -6.22
N LEU A 157 -6.40 10.20 -5.35
CA LEU A 157 -5.41 11.27 -5.55
C LEU A 157 -3.99 10.70 -5.55
N GLY A 158 -3.66 9.81 -4.62
CA GLY A 158 -2.38 9.10 -4.60
C GLY A 158 -2.13 8.31 -5.88
N THR A 159 -3.15 7.58 -6.34
CA THR A 159 -3.11 6.80 -7.60
C THR A 159 -2.85 7.70 -8.83
N THR A 160 -3.36 8.91 -8.82
CA THR A 160 -3.15 9.86 -9.93
C THR A 160 -1.77 10.54 -9.86
N ILE A 161 -1.36 10.98 -8.67
CA ILE A 161 -0.14 11.77 -8.47
C ILE A 161 1.10 10.86 -8.46
N GLY A 162 1.00 9.64 -7.92
CA GLY A 162 2.12 8.71 -7.77
C GLY A 162 2.85 8.45 -9.09
N PRO A 163 2.17 7.97 -10.14
CA PRO A 163 2.81 7.72 -11.43
C PRO A 163 3.45 8.96 -12.04
N LEU A 164 2.83 10.14 -11.88
CA LEU A 164 3.39 11.40 -12.39
C LEU A 164 4.72 11.75 -11.73
N ILE A 165 4.78 11.68 -10.39
CA ILE A 165 6.00 11.97 -9.63
C ILE A 165 7.09 10.95 -9.94
N VAL A 166 6.75 9.66 -9.90
CA VAL A 166 7.72 8.58 -10.13
C VAL A 166 8.21 8.58 -11.58
N SER A 167 7.32 8.78 -12.54
CA SER A 167 7.71 8.91 -13.95
C SER A 167 8.64 10.11 -14.17
N PHE A 168 8.32 11.26 -13.58
CA PHE A 168 9.19 12.44 -13.66
C PHE A 168 10.55 12.19 -12.99
N ALA A 169 10.57 11.54 -11.83
CA ALA A 169 11.81 11.23 -11.12
C ALA A 169 12.72 10.27 -11.90
N ILE A 170 12.14 9.27 -12.58
CA ILE A 170 12.90 8.26 -13.33
C ILE A 170 13.28 8.74 -14.73
N PHE A 171 12.36 9.36 -15.45
CA PHE A 171 12.51 9.69 -16.86
C PHE A 171 12.76 11.17 -17.13
N GLY A 172 12.41 12.07 -16.20
CA GLY A 172 12.47 13.53 -16.40
C GLY A 172 13.87 14.08 -16.61
N THR A 173 14.92 13.40 -16.14
CA THR A 173 16.32 13.77 -16.38
C THR A 173 16.81 13.38 -17.77
N ASN A 174 16.22 12.38 -18.40
CA ASN A 174 16.61 11.89 -19.72
C ASN A 174 16.06 12.75 -20.87
N ILE A 175 15.01 13.53 -20.63
CA ILE A 175 14.44 14.45 -21.63
C ILE A 175 15.40 15.62 -21.93
N LYS A 176 16.22 16.03 -20.96
CA LYS A 176 17.24 17.09 -21.16
C LYS A 176 18.46 16.65 -21.96
N GLY A 177 18.73 15.35 -22.07
CA GLY A 177 19.85 14.80 -22.85
C GLY A 177 19.54 14.57 -24.33
N SER A 178 18.25 14.55 -24.72
CA SER A 178 17.81 14.27 -26.10
C SER A 178 17.62 15.52 -26.97
N THR A 179 17.84 16.72 -26.44
CA THR A 179 17.67 17.98 -27.19
C THR A 179 18.98 18.52 -27.78
N ASN A 180 20.08 17.76 -27.69
CA ASN A 180 21.36 18.10 -28.34
C ASN A 180 21.68 17.07 -29.44
N MET A 181 20.87 17.02 -30.49
CA MET A 181 21.25 16.52 -31.80
C MET A 181 20.79 17.53 -32.86
#